data_e0cb8b678d53a8b90a722c832851a951
#
_entry.id   e0cb8b678d53a8b90a722c832851a951
#
_cell.length_a   1.000
_cell.length_b   1.000
_cell.length_c   1.000
_cell.angle_alpha   90.00
_cell.angle_beta   90.00
_cell.angle_gamma   90.00
#
_symmetry.space_group_name_H-M   'P 1'
#
loop_
_entity.id
_entity.type
_entity.pdbx_description
1 polymer ?
#
loop_
_entity_poly.entity_id
_entity_poly.type
_entity_poly.pdbx_seq_one_letter_code
_entity_poly.pdbx_strand_id
1 'polypeptide(L)'
;MKKYFLMGLFFFSLVSCQREIDKYYEIPDWLKGNAYEVMEDRGNFSIFMKAVDRSSYASLVKGKGIVTVMAPTDDAFSAYLTKHNYGSVEDISQTELDKLIGYHLIYYSYTKQNFMFYNPNGIDAELENPGTYFKFRTKSRDAISTVKDYANGGVIRKIMHKDRFIPVISNYSLSGWSSSPKDEYEKMFPGSTYGGGTNNFNISNAGIVGDEIVTDNGYLYVVDQV
;
A
#
# COMPACT_ATOMS: atom_id res chain seq x y z
N MET A 1 58.70 -1.78 -26.76
CA MET A 1 57.79 -0.63 -26.62
C MET A 1 56.39 -0.89 -27.20
N LYS A 2 56.19 -1.48 -28.37
CA LYS A 2 54.85 -1.73 -28.95
C LYS A 2 53.92 -2.65 -28.14
N LYS A 3 54.44 -3.65 -27.43
CA LYS A 3 53.63 -4.60 -26.61
C LYS A 3 52.99 -3.95 -25.35
N TYR A 4 53.65 -3.00 -24.74
CA TYR A 4 53.13 -2.32 -23.55
C TYR A 4 52.12 -1.22 -23.93
N PHE A 5 52.21 -0.66 -25.14
CA PHE A 5 51.24 0.30 -25.65
C PHE A 5 49.88 -0.35 -25.95
N LEU A 6 49.87 -1.56 -26.49
CA LEU A 6 48.62 -2.31 -26.75
C LEU A 6 47.95 -2.75 -25.45
N MET A 7 48.74 -3.12 -24.41
CA MET A 7 48.24 -3.53 -23.12
C MET A 7 47.59 -2.36 -22.34
N GLY A 8 48.14 -1.16 -22.45
CA GLY A 8 47.57 0.06 -21.93
C GLY A 8 46.25 0.47 -22.56
N LEU A 9 46.13 0.30 -23.88
CA LEU A 9 44.90 0.60 -24.63
C LEU A 9 43.74 -0.34 -24.24
N PHE A 10 44.04 -1.61 -23.96
CA PHE A 10 43.05 -2.61 -23.55
C PHE A 10 42.51 -2.34 -22.14
N PHE A 11 43.35 -1.84 -21.22
CA PHE A 11 42.93 -1.44 -19.90
C PHE A 11 42.01 -0.21 -19.88
N PHE A 12 42.27 0.76 -20.78
CA PHE A 12 41.42 1.97 -20.88
C PHE A 12 40.01 1.67 -21.42
N SER A 13 39.85 0.68 -22.30
CA SER A 13 38.57 0.29 -22.86
C SER A 13 37.65 -0.40 -21.82
N LEU A 14 38.23 -1.12 -20.87
CA LEU A 14 37.44 -1.79 -19.79
C LEU A 14 36.88 -0.79 -18.77
N VAL A 15 37.62 0.26 -18.47
CA VAL A 15 37.17 1.30 -17.50
C VAL A 15 36.08 2.22 -18.11
N SER A 16 36.08 2.42 -19.43
CA SER A 16 35.08 3.24 -20.11
C SER A 16 33.70 2.56 -20.10
N CYS A 17 33.64 1.25 -20.36
CA CYS A 17 32.36 0.51 -20.32
C CYS A 17 31.73 0.50 -18.92
N GLN A 18 32.54 0.43 -17.87
CA GLN A 18 32.02 0.38 -16.49
C GLN A 18 31.36 1.71 -16.09
N ARG A 19 31.93 2.84 -16.47
CA ARG A 19 31.37 4.17 -16.18
C ARG A 19 30.03 4.44 -16.87
N GLU A 20 29.80 3.92 -18.04
CA GLU A 20 28.50 4.07 -18.75
C GLU A 20 27.43 3.17 -18.12
N ILE A 21 27.81 1.98 -17.66
CA ILE A 21 26.90 1.07 -16.96
C ILE A 21 26.50 1.66 -15.62
N ASP A 22 27.46 2.17 -14.83
CA ASP A 22 27.20 2.78 -13.53
C ASP A 22 26.24 3.97 -13.65
N LYS A 23 26.43 4.82 -14.67
CA LYS A 23 25.55 5.96 -14.95
C LYS A 23 24.14 5.56 -15.36
N TYR A 24 23.99 4.42 -16.03
CA TYR A 24 22.69 3.89 -16.43
C TYR A 24 21.88 3.35 -15.25
N TYR A 25 22.57 2.88 -14.19
CA TYR A 25 21.97 2.37 -12.96
C TYR A 25 22.01 3.36 -11.79
N GLU A 26 22.43 4.62 -12.04
CA GLU A 26 22.33 5.67 -11.02
C GLU A 26 20.86 5.84 -10.60
N ILE A 27 20.61 5.68 -9.30
CA ILE A 27 19.30 5.98 -8.72
C ILE A 27 19.09 7.49 -8.82
N PRO A 28 18.01 7.97 -9.44
CA PRO A 28 17.74 9.40 -9.53
C PRO A 28 17.67 10.06 -8.15
N ASP A 29 18.21 11.24 -7.99
CA ASP A 29 18.26 12.00 -6.73
C ASP A 29 16.87 12.24 -6.09
N TRP A 30 15.82 12.21 -6.91
CA TRP A 30 14.43 12.35 -6.44
C TRP A 30 13.86 11.06 -5.85
N LEU A 31 14.47 9.90 -6.09
CA LEU A 31 14.05 8.60 -5.56
C LEU A 31 14.76 8.37 -4.21
N LYS A 32 14.07 8.66 -3.13
CA LYS A 32 14.63 8.74 -1.78
C LYS A 32 14.60 7.44 -0.97
N GLY A 33 14.71 6.31 -1.62
CA GLY A 33 14.73 5.02 -0.94
C GLY A 33 13.36 4.35 -0.85
N ASN A 34 13.26 3.33 -0.01
CA ASN A 34 12.01 2.56 0.18
C ASN A 34 10.98 3.35 1.03
N ALA A 35 9.76 2.83 1.10
CA ALA A 35 8.68 3.50 1.81
C ALA A 35 9.00 3.78 3.30
N TYR A 36 9.78 2.91 3.95
CA TYR A 36 10.16 3.09 5.33
C TYR A 36 11.15 4.25 5.50
N GLU A 37 12.19 4.32 4.67
CA GLU A 37 13.18 5.40 4.66
C GLU A 37 12.55 6.76 4.35
N VAL A 38 11.59 6.78 3.42
CA VAL A 38 10.83 8.00 3.10
C VAL A 38 9.97 8.46 4.28
N MET A 39 9.34 7.55 5.03
CA MET A 39 8.59 7.90 6.24
C MET A 39 9.53 8.42 7.34
N GLU A 40 10.71 7.83 7.50
CA GLU A 40 11.72 8.25 8.45
C GLU A 40 12.20 9.68 8.17
N ASP A 41 12.56 9.98 6.90
CA ASP A 41 13.00 11.31 6.46
C ASP A 41 11.93 12.40 6.70
N ARG A 42 10.65 12.05 6.57
CA ARG A 42 9.53 12.97 6.81
C ARG A 42 9.22 13.23 8.28
N GLY A 43 9.53 12.30 9.18
CA GLY A 43 9.51 12.47 10.63
C GLY A 43 8.12 12.54 11.28
N ASN A 44 7.01 12.32 10.55
CA ASN A 44 5.64 12.41 11.08
C ASN A 44 4.87 11.08 11.02
N PHE A 45 5.58 9.95 11.01
CA PHE A 45 5.04 8.59 10.91
C PHE A 45 5.61 7.67 12.00
N SER A 46 6.15 8.23 13.08
CA SER A 46 6.90 7.47 14.08
C SER A 46 6.08 6.35 14.72
N ILE A 47 4.79 6.58 14.97
CA ILE A 47 3.89 5.61 15.58
C ILE A 47 3.55 4.50 14.55
N PHE A 48 3.26 4.86 13.31
CA PHE A 48 2.99 3.89 12.26
C PHE A 48 4.23 3.04 11.95
N MET A 49 5.42 3.64 11.87
CA MET A 49 6.68 2.93 11.69
C MET A 49 6.93 1.92 12.80
N LYS A 50 6.69 2.30 14.06
CA LYS A 50 6.78 1.40 15.21
C LYS A 50 5.78 0.23 15.11
N ALA A 51 4.57 0.50 14.63
CA ALA A 51 3.57 -0.52 14.36
C ALA A 51 4.00 -1.46 13.22
N VAL A 52 4.59 -0.92 12.15
CA VAL A 52 5.18 -1.71 11.05
C VAL A 52 6.28 -2.60 11.58
N ASP A 53 7.19 -2.09 12.42
CA ASP A 53 8.34 -2.84 12.97
C ASP A 53 7.90 -4.04 13.80
N ARG A 54 6.82 -3.90 14.54
CA ARG A 54 6.23 -4.99 15.31
C ARG A 54 5.42 -5.97 14.48
N SER A 55 4.98 -5.57 13.29
CA SER A 55 4.13 -6.40 12.43
C SER A 55 4.94 -7.44 11.66
N SER A 56 4.24 -8.45 11.13
CA SER A 56 4.82 -9.43 10.21
C SER A 56 5.23 -8.83 8.85
N TYR A 57 5.01 -7.54 8.62
CA TYR A 57 5.24 -6.87 7.34
C TYR A 57 6.46 -5.95 7.32
N ALA A 58 7.23 -5.86 8.41
CA ALA A 58 8.41 -4.99 8.49
C ALA A 58 9.37 -5.19 7.31
N SER A 59 9.69 -6.45 6.98
CA SER A 59 10.59 -6.80 5.87
C SER A 59 10.04 -6.41 4.49
N LEU A 60 8.71 -6.35 4.32
CA LEU A 60 8.09 -5.91 3.07
C LEU A 60 8.24 -4.40 2.88
N VAL A 61 7.98 -3.62 3.93
CA VAL A 61 8.02 -2.14 3.87
C VAL A 61 9.45 -1.62 3.80
N LYS A 62 10.39 -2.28 4.50
CA LYS A 62 11.82 -1.99 4.51
C LYS A 62 12.60 -2.60 3.34
N GLY A 63 12.01 -3.53 2.62
CA GLY A 63 12.68 -4.28 1.57
C GLY A 63 12.37 -3.77 0.17
N LYS A 64 12.72 -4.61 -0.81
CA LYS A 64 12.49 -4.36 -2.25
C LYS A 64 11.17 -4.97 -2.76
N GLY A 65 10.30 -5.41 -1.87
CA GLY A 65 9.00 -5.97 -2.25
C GLY A 65 8.04 -4.88 -2.71
N ILE A 66 7.40 -5.07 -3.87
CA ILE A 66 6.48 -4.09 -4.45
C ILE A 66 5.22 -3.97 -3.59
N VAL A 67 4.93 -2.76 -3.13
CA VAL A 67 3.78 -2.45 -2.26
C VAL A 67 3.32 -1.00 -2.42
N THR A 68 2.03 -0.76 -2.23
CA THR A 68 1.50 0.59 -1.99
C THR A 68 1.19 0.72 -0.50
N VAL A 69 1.80 1.69 0.16
CA VAL A 69 1.67 1.95 1.59
C VAL A 69 0.72 3.11 1.83
N MET A 70 -0.32 2.89 2.62
CA MET A 70 -1.22 3.93 3.12
C MET A 70 -0.79 4.29 4.54
N ALA A 71 0.03 5.33 4.68
CA ALA A 71 0.65 5.69 5.95
C ALA A 71 -0.18 6.75 6.69
N PRO A 72 -0.78 6.43 7.84
CA PRO A 72 -1.39 7.41 8.71
C PRO A 72 -0.32 8.23 9.43
N THR A 73 -0.57 9.53 9.57
CA THR A 73 0.30 10.41 10.35
C THR A 73 0.28 10.04 11.83
N ASP A 74 1.23 10.55 12.60
CA ASP A 74 1.28 10.36 14.05
C ASP A 74 0.01 10.86 14.74
N ASP A 75 -0.57 11.97 14.28
CA ASP A 75 -1.85 12.48 14.80
C ASP A 75 -3.01 11.52 14.50
N ALA A 76 -3.09 11.02 13.28
CA ALA A 76 -4.11 10.04 12.88
C ALA A 76 -4.00 8.74 13.70
N PHE A 77 -2.77 8.25 13.89
CA PHE A 77 -2.55 7.03 14.65
C PHE A 77 -2.80 7.22 16.15
N SER A 78 -2.44 8.37 16.70
CA SER A 78 -2.76 8.73 18.11
C SER A 78 -4.26 8.80 18.36
N ALA A 79 -5.00 9.38 17.42
CA ALA A 79 -6.47 9.40 17.48
C ALA A 79 -7.07 7.99 17.47
N TYR A 80 -6.53 7.11 16.62
CA TYR A 80 -6.92 5.68 16.58
C TYR A 80 -6.65 4.98 17.92
N LEU A 81 -5.45 5.12 18.49
CA LEU A 81 -5.10 4.52 19.77
C LEU A 81 -6.06 4.98 20.88
N THR A 82 -6.32 6.27 20.95
CA THR A 82 -7.25 6.87 21.92
C THR A 82 -8.66 6.31 21.76
N LYS A 83 -9.17 6.25 20.53
CA LYS A 83 -10.51 5.74 20.22
C LYS A 83 -10.70 4.29 20.63
N HIS A 84 -9.64 3.49 20.54
CA HIS A 84 -9.67 2.06 20.88
C HIS A 84 -9.17 1.76 22.32
N ASN A 85 -8.92 2.78 23.14
CA ASN A 85 -8.41 2.66 24.50
C ASN A 85 -7.05 1.94 24.59
N TYR A 86 -6.19 2.11 23.61
CA TYR A 86 -4.80 1.68 23.65
C TYR A 86 -3.92 2.83 24.17
N GLY A 87 -3.04 2.55 25.12
CA GLY A 87 -2.06 3.52 25.61
C GLY A 87 -0.89 3.70 24.62
N SER A 88 -0.62 2.64 23.86
CA SER A 88 0.47 2.64 22.88
C SER A 88 0.29 1.51 21.85
N VAL A 89 1.17 1.46 20.85
CA VAL A 89 1.19 0.36 19.85
C VAL A 89 1.43 -1.00 20.52
N GLU A 90 2.17 -1.03 21.63
CA GLU A 90 2.49 -2.24 22.38
C GLU A 90 1.26 -2.94 22.97
N ASP A 91 0.20 -2.20 23.22
CA ASP A 91 -1.04 -2.73 23.78
C ASP A 91 -1.89 -3.49 22.75
N ILE A 92 -1.60 -3.27 21.44
CA ILE A 92 -2.27 -3.98 20.37
C ILE A 92 -1.73 -5.42 20.29
N SER A 93 -2.61 -6.41 20.31
CA SER A 93 -2.20 -7.80 20.16
C SER A 93 -1.55 -8.04 18.78
N GLN A 94 -0.61 -8.98 18.68
CA GLN A 94 0.10 -9.27 17.42
C GLN A 94 -0.88 -9.57 16.28
N THR A 95 -1.91 -10.34 16.53
CA THR A 95 -2.91 -10.71 15.51
C THR A 95 -3.70 -9.50 15.00
N GLU A 96 -4.08 -8.59 15.90
CA GLU A 96 -4.79 -7.37 15.54
C GLU A 96 -3.86 -6.39 14.81
N LEU A 97 -2.63 -6.26 15.30
CA LEU A 97 -1.62 -5.42 14.67
C LEU A 97 -1.32 -5.86 13.23
N ASP A 98 -1.13 -7.16 13.02
CA ASP A 98 -0.90 -7.71 11.68
C ASP A 98 -2.10 -7.47 10.75
N LYS A 99 -3.32 -7.58 11.24
CA LYS A 99 -4.51 -7.24 10.46
C LYS A 99 -4.57 -5.76 10.14
N LEU A 100 -4.31 -4.90 11.13
CA LEU A 100 -4.32 -3.45 10.99
C LEU A 100 -3.27 -3.00 9.96
N ILE A 101 -2.01 -3.33 10.20
CA ILE A 101 -0.92 -2.94 9.30
C ILE A 101 -1.11 -3.57 7.92
N GLY A 102 -1.48 -4.84 7.85
CA GLY A 102 -1.78 -5.50 6.58
C GLY A 102 -2.88 -4.80 5.77
N TYR A 103 -3.84 -4.13 6.42
CA TYR A 103 -4.89 -3.38 5.74
C TYR A 103 -4.38 -2.07 5.12
N HIS A 104 -3.34 -1.48 5.69
CA HIS A 104 -2.64 -0.31 5.14
C HIS A 104 -1.66 -0.64 4.00
N LEU A 105 -1.46 -1.92 3.68
CA LEU A 105 -0.53 -2.38 2.65
C LEU A 105 -1.30 -3.01 1.50
N ILE A 106 -1.31 -2.35 0.35
CA ILE A 106 -1.97 -2.84 -0.86
C ILE A 106 -0.97 -3.61 -1.71
N TYR A 107 -1.41 -4.76 -2.25
CA TYR A 107 -0.60 -5.52 -3.21
C TYR A 107 -0.31 -4.68 -4.45
N TYR A 108 0.90 -4.76 -4.95
CA TYR A 108 1.40 -4.02 -6.11
C TYR A 108 1.59 -2.52 -5.87
N SER A 109 2.09 -1.85 -6.89
CA SER A 109 2.43 -0.44 -6.91
C SER A 109 1.37 0.31 -7.73
N TYR A 110 0.60 1.17 -7.08
CA TYR A 110 -0.48 1.91 -7.71
C TYR A 110 -0.25 3.41 -7.62
N THR A 111 -0.22 4.09 -8.77
CA THR A 111 -0.29 5.54 -8.86
C THR A 111 -1.71 6.02 -8.50
N LYS A 112 -1.85 7.31 -8.20
CA LYS A 112 -3.17 7.95 -8.03
C LYS A 112 -4.06 7.73 -9.26
N GLN A 113 -3.47 7.83 -10.46
CA GLN A 113 -4.18 7.57 -11.70
C GLN A 113 -4.69 6.12 -11.79
N ASN A 114 -3.88 5.13 -11.38
CA ASN A 114 -4.32 3.74 -11.36
C ASN A 114 -5.50 3.54 -10.40
N PHE A 115 -5.49 4.19 -9.23
CA PHE A 115 -6.62 4.12 -8.31
C PHE A 115 -7.88 4.75 -8.86
N MET A 116 -7.77 5.85 -9.60
CA MET A 116 -8.92 6.59 -10.13
C MET A 116 -9.55 5.91 -11.36
N PHE A 117 -8.71 5.25 -12.18
CA PHE A 117 -9.14 4.70 -13.48
C PHE A 117 -9.03 3.17 -13.57
N TYR A 118 -8.68 2.51 -12.47
CA TYR A 118 -8.60 1.06 -12.46
C TYR A 118 -9.97 0.43 -12.71
N ASN A 119 -10.09 -0.35 -13.78
CA ASN A 119 -11.26 -1.17 -14.05
C ASN A 119 -10.95 -2.64 -13.73
N PRO A 120 -11.53 -3.22 -12.67
CA PRO A 120 -11.27 -4.60 -12.29
C PRO A 120 -11.80 -5.62 -13.33
N ASN A 121 -12.68 -5.19 -14.22
CA ASN A 121 -13.26 -6.04 -15.27
C ASN A 121 -12.49 -5.93 -16.61
N GLY A 122 -11.35 -5.21 -16.64
CA GLY A 122 -10.56 -5.00 -17.86
C GLY A 122 -11.13 -3.96 -18.81
N ILE A 123 -10.75 -4.07 -20.10
CA ILE A 123 -11.08 -3.08 -21.15
C ILE A 123 -12.55 -3.15 -21.56
N ASP A 124 -13.26 -4.22 -21.25
CA ASP A 124 -14.68 -4.38 -21.55
C ASP A 124 -15.56 -3.54 -20.59
N ALA A 125 -15.28 -2.26 -20.61
CA ALA A 125 -16.00 -1.25 -19.84
C ALA A 125 -17.31 -0.80 -20.51
N GLU A 126 -17.94 -1.62 -21.28
CA GLU A 126 -19.37 -1.54 -21.53
C GLU A 126 -20.10 -1.97 -20.25
N LEU A 127 -19.81 -1.23 -19.18
CA LEU A 127 -20.37 -1.49 -17.89
C LEU A 127 -21.81 -0.98 -17.89
N GLU A 128 -22.75 -1.87 -18.02
CA GLU A 128 -24.16 -1.59 -17.71
C GLU A 128 -24.31 -1.08 -16.26
N ASN A 129 -23.35 -1.40 -15.39
CA ASN A 129 -23.20 -0.87 -14.04
C ASN A 129 -21.73 -0.75 -13.68
N PRO A 130 -21.05 0.34 -14.08
CA PRO A 130 -19.71 0.63 -13.55
C PRO A 130 -19.81 0.76 -12.04
N GLY A 131 -19.00 -0.02 -11.32
CA GLY A 131 -18.95 0.08 -9.85
C GLY A 131 -18.65 1.52 -9.43
N THR A 132 -19.29 1.98 -8.37
CA THR A 132 -19.08 3.32 -7.83
C THR A 132 -17.78 3.45 -7.04
N TYR A 133 -17.08 2.36 -6.86
CA TYR A 133 -15.79 2.27 -6.20
C TYR A 133 -15.00 1.07 -6.70
N PHE A 134 -13.68 1.15 -6.57
CA PHE A 134 -12.78 0.05 -6.88
C PHE A 134 -12.27 -0.59 -5.59
N LYS A 135 -12.06 -1.90 -5.60
CA LYS A 135 -11.52 -2.65 -4.47
C LYS A 135 -10.12 -3.16 -4.77
N PHE A 136 -9.20 -2.84 -3.90
CA PHE A 136 -7.80 -3.28 -4.00
C PHE A 136 -7.49 -4.30 -2.92
N ARG A 137 -6.75 -5.34 -3.29
CA ARG A 137 -6.34 -6.40 -2.38
C ARG A 137 -5.29 -5.89 -1.43
N THR A 138 -5.50 -6.08 -0.12
CA THR A 138 -4.54 -5.72 0.92
C THR A 138 -3.76 -6.95 1.42
N LYS A 139 -2.72 -6.73 2.21
CA LYS A 139 -1.98 -7.79 2.90
C LYS A 139 -2.74 -8.36 4.09
N SER A 140 -3.79 -7.70 4.57
CA SER A 140 -4.62 -8.18 5.68
C SER A 140 -5.42 -9.43 5.29
N ARG A 141 -5.46 -10.39 6.19
CA ARG A 141 -6.16 -11.66 5.99
C ARG A 141 -6.94 -12.05 7.23
N ASP A 142 -8.15 -12.56 7.02
CA ASP A 142 -8.96 -13.18 8.07
C ASP A 142 -8.98 -14.70 7.91
N ALA A 143 -8.87 -15.40 9.03
CA ALA A 143 -9.21 -16.82 9.05
C ALA A 143 -10.72 -16.96 8.90
N ILE A 144 -11.19 -17.57 7.78
CA ILE A 144 -12.61 -17.71 7.50
C ILE A 144 -13.19 -18.98 8.13
N SER A 145 -12.45 -20.07 8.08
CA SER A 145 -12.90 -21.36 8.61
C SER A 145 -11.79 -22.41 8.59
N THR A 146 -11.99 -23.45 9.36
CA THR A 146 -11.30 -24.72 9.15
C THR A 146 -12.10 -25.54 8.14
N VAL A 147 -11.46 -25.97 7.07
CA VAL A 147 -12.10 -26.84 6.07
C VAL A 147 -12.09 -28.28 6.59
N LYS A 148 -13.28 -28.85 6.74
CA LYS A 148 -13.43 -30.28 6.99
C LYS A 148 -13.24 -31.05 5.68
N ASP A 149 -12.29 -31.95 5.69
CA ASP A 149 -12.08 -32.87 4.56
C ASP A 149 -13.02 -34.07 4.72
N TYR A 150 -14.20 -33.96 4.15
CA TYR A 150 -15.22 -35.02 4.23
C TYR A 150 -14.79 -36.33 3.55
N ALA A 151 -13.90 -36.30 2.57
CA ALA A 151 -13.35 -37.48 1.93
C ALA A 151 -12.44 -38.30 2.88
N ASN A 152 -11.93 -37.67 3.95
CA ASN A 152 -11.06 -38.28 4.95
C ASN A 152 -11.66 -38.25 6.36
N GLY A 153 -12.95 -38.53 6.50
CA GLY A 153 -13.63 -38.67 7.79
C GLY A 153 -13.86 -37.35 8.54
N GLY A 154 -13.88 -36.21 7.86
CA GLY A 154 -14.17 -34.91 8.45
C GLY A 154 -13.02 -34.31 9.28
N VAL A 155 -11.79 -34.82 9.11
CA VAL A 155 -10.60 -34.27 9.78
C VAL A 155 -10.28 -32.87 9.22
N ILE A 156 -10.03 -31.93 10.12
CA ILE A 156 -9.64 -30.58 9.73
C ILE A 156 -8.20 -30.61 9.18
N ARG A 157 -8.05 -30.31 7.89
CA ARG A 157 -6.74 -30.37 7.22
C ARG A 157 -6.18 -29.00 6.85
N LYS A 158 -6.99 -27.97 6.77
CA LYS A 158 -6.56 -26.67 6.27
C LYS A 158 -7.36 -25.51 6.87
N ILE A 159 -6.65 -24.50 7.36
CA ILE A 159 -7.23 -23.21 7.64
C ILE A 159 -7.24 -22.41 6.36
N MET A 160 -8.41 -21.95 5.94
CA MET A 160 -8.55 -21.03 4.82
C MET A 160 -8.53 -19.59 5.33
N HIS A 161 -7.86 -18.72 4.58
CA HIS A 161 -7.81 -17.30 4.83
C HIS A 161 -8.50 -16.56 3.70
N LYS A 162 -9.27 -15.54 4.05
CA LYS A 162 -9.86 -14.60 3.10
C LYS A 162 -9.03 -13.33 3.10
N ASP A 163 -8.58 -12.93 1.93
CA ASP A 163 -7.93 -11.62 1.77
C ASP A 163 -8.95 -10.51 2.00
N ARG A 164 -8.54 -9.46 2.68
CA ARG A 164 -9.30 -8.22 2.80
C ARG A 164 -8.98 -7.30 1.64
N PHE A 165 -10.02 -6.62 1.16
CA PHE A 165 -9.93 -5.62 0.11
C PHE A 165 -10.32 -4.28 0.70
N ILE A 166 -9.60 -3.24 0.28
CA ILE A 166 -9.90 -1.86 0.65
C ILE A 166 -10.53 -1.13 -0.54
N PRO A 167 -11.68 -0.48 -0.37
CA PRO A 167 -12.28 0.31 -1.43
C PRO A 167 -11.57 1.66 -1.56
N VAL A 168 -11.38 2.10 -2.79
CA VAL A 168 -10.96 3.46 -3.12
C VAL A 168 -12.17 4.20 -3.69
N ILE A 169 -12.50 5.33 -3.11
CA ILE A 169 -13.66 6.13 -3.45
C ILE A 169 -13.17 7.50 -3.92
N SER A 170 -13.51 7.88 -5.13
CA SER A 170 -13.13 9.18 -5.66
C SER A 170 -14.26 9.78 -6.48
N ASN A 171 -14.30 11.10 -6.56
CA ASN A 171 -15.25 11.79 -7.44
C ASN A 171 -15.02 11.47 -8.92
N TYR A 172 -13.82 11.02 -9.28
CA TYR A 172 -13.51 10.59 -10.64
C TYR A 172 -14.15 9.24 -10.97
N SER A 173 -14.13 8.29 -10.03
CA SER A 173 -14.81 7.00 -10.21
C SER A 173 -16.34 7.11 -10.15
N LEU A 174 -16.85 8.23 -9.60
CA LEU A 174 -18.28 8.55 -9.52
C LEU A 174 -18.74 9.54 -10.60
N SER A 175 -17.85 10.00 -11.46
CA SER A 175 -18.16 10.93 -12.55
C SER A 175 -19.23 10.32 -13.46
N GLY A 176 -20.38 11.02 -13.54
CA GLY A 176 -21.56 10.54 -14.27
C GLY A 176 -22.63 9.84 -13.42
N TRP A 177 -22.42 9.69 -12.11
CA TRP A 177 -23.36 9.09 -11.16
C TRP A 177 -24.05 10.16 -10.31
N SER A 178 -25.26 9.83 -9.86
CA SER A 178 -26.03 10.70 -8.96
C SER A 178 -25.64 10.59 -7.49
N SER A 179 -24.82 9.57 -7.15
CA SER A 179 -24.42 9.29 -5.77
C SER A 179 -23.11 10.03 -5.40
N SER A 180 -23.04 10.54 -4.19
CA SER A 180 -21.81 11.10 -3.64
C SER A 180 -20.89 10.02 -3.06
N PRO A 181 -19.58 10.29 -2.85
CA PRO A 181 -18.69 9.37 -2.15
C PRO A 181 -19.22 8.95 -0.78
N LYS A 182 -19.88 9.86 -0.06
CA LYS A 182 -20.55 9.60 1.21
C LYS A 182 -21.64 8.55 1.06
N ASP A 183 -22.56 8.75 0.11
CA ASP A 183 -23.70 7.86 -0.07
C ASP A 183 -23.24 6.45 -0.44
N GLU A 184 -22.20 6.33 -1.26
CA GLU A 184 -21.64 5.04 -1.64
C GLU A 184 -20.92 4.36 -0.48
N TYR A 185 -20.18 5.12 0.34
CA TYR A 185 -19.54 4.57 1.53
C TYR A 185 -20.57 4.06 2.55
N GLU A 186 -21.58 4.86 2.87
CA GLU A 186 -22.62 4.48 3.84
C GLU A 186 -23.47 3.29 3.33
N LYS A 187 -23.63 3.15 2.02
CA LYS A 187 -24.28 2.01 1.40
C LYS A 187 -23.42 0.73 1.47
N MET A 188 -22.08 0.86 1.31
CA MET A 188 -21.16 -0.28 1.49
C MET A 188 -21.03 -0.72 2.94
N PHE A 189 -21.11 0.23 3.86
CA PHE A 189 -20.91 0.02 5.31
C PHE A 189 -22.11 0.58 6.10
N PRO A 190 -23.25 -0.10 6.08
CA PRO A 190 -24.46 0.36 6.77
C PRO A 190 -24.21 0.61 8.25
N GLY A 191 -24.63 1.78 8.73
CA GLY A 191 -24.44 2.20 10.13
C GLY A 191 -23.07 2.83 10.44
N SER A 192 -22.18 2.94 9.44
CA SER A 192 -20.93 3.66 9.56
C SER A 192 -21.09 5.11 9.09
N THR A 193 -20.30 6.01 9.68
CA THR A 193 -20.26 7.42 9.26
C THR A 193 -19.08 7.64 8.32
N TYR A 194 -19.32 8.26 7.19
CA TYR A 194 -18.28 8.65 6.26
C TYR A 194 -17.42 9.78 6.84
N GLY A 195 -16.12 9.55 6.97
CA GLY A 195 -15.14 10.49 7.52
C GLY A 195 -14.33 11.24 6.47
N GLY A 196 -14.48 10.93 5.20
CA GLY A 196 -13.69 11.52 4.11
C GLY A 196 -13.97 13.00 3.80
N GLY A 197 -14.97 13.59 4.46
CA GLY A 197 -15.27 15.02 4.33
C GLY A 197 -15.55 15.43 2.88
N THR A 198 -14.89 16.50 2.45
CA THR A 198 -14.98 17.03 1.08
C THR A 198 -13.87 16.53 0.16
N ASN A 199 -13.03 15.60 0.62
CA ASN A 199 -11.96 15.05 -0.19
C ASN A 199 -12.53 14.32 -1.41
N ASN A 200 -11.92 14.58 -2.55
CA ASN A 200 -12.29 13.95 -3.82
C ASN A 200 -11.65 12.58 -4.02
N PHE A 201 -10.73 12.20 -3.15
CA PHE A 201 -10.00 10.96 -3.23
C PHE A 201 -9.79 10.39 -1.83
N ASN A 202 -10.44 9.27 -1.56
CA ASN A 202 -10.44 8.64 -0.26
C ASN A 202 -10.18 7.15 -0.40
N ILE A 203 -9.52 6.58 0.60
CA ILE A 203 -9.35 5.15 0.72
C ILE A 203 -10.15 4.66 1.92
N SER A 204 -11.14 3.81 1.67
CA SER A 204 -12.15 3.46 2.66
C SER A 204 -12.77 4.76 3.26
N ASN A 205 -12.57 4.99 4.56
CA ASN A 205 -13.05 6.17 5.29
C ASN A 205 -11.96 7.20 5.57
N ALA A 206 -10.75 7.00 5.07
CA ALA A 206 -9.62 7.89 5.24
C ALA A 206 -9.42 8.79 4.01
N GLY A 207 -9.19 10.07 4.23
CA GLY A 207 -8.79 10.99 3.17
C GLY A 207 -7.32 10.79 2.83
N ILE A 208 -7.01 10.83 1.53
CA ILE A 208 -5.63 10.87 1.07
C ILE A 208 -5.16 12.32 1.04
N VAL A 209 -4.06 12.59 1.74
CA VAL A 209 -3.49 13.93 1.91
C VAL A 209 -2.35 14.14 0.93
N GLY A 210 -2.53 15.04 -0.01
CA GLY A 210 -1.52 15.36 -1.02
C GLY A 210 -1.47 14.37 -2.19
N ASP A 211 -0.31 14.33 -2.85
CA ASP A 211 -0.07 13.45 -3.98
C ASP A 211 0.70 12.19 -3.54
N GLU A 212 0.76 11.20 -4.45
CA GLU A 212 1.58 10.02 -4.24
C GLU A 212 3.06 10.35 -4.11
N ILE A 213 3.73 9.62 -3.26
CA ILE A 213 5.16 9.71 -3.06
C ILE A 213 5.79 8.47 -3.67
N VAL A 214 6.67 8.67 -4.65
CA VAL A 214 7.38 7.58 -5.30
C VAL A 214 8.47 7.05 -4.36
N THR A 215 8.55 5.74 -4.23
CA THR A 215 9.59 5.05 -3.47
C THR A 215 10.23 3.97 -4.33
N ASP A 216 11.38 3.46 -3.97
CA ASP A 216 12.07 2.42 -4.73
C ASP A 216 11.37 1.04 -4.68
N ASN A 217 10.42 0.88 -3.76
CA ASN A 217 9.60 -0.32 -3.61
C ASN A 217 8.10 -0.08 -3.87
N GLY A 218 7.71 1.06 -4.46
CA GLY A 218 6.33 1.33 -4.87
C GLY A 218 5.86 2.76 -4.62
N TYR A 219 4.72 2.90 -3.97
CA TYR A 219 4.14 4.22 -3.66
C TYR A 219 3.75 4.32 -2.19
N LEU A 220 3.92 5.51 -1.64
CA LEU A 220 3.48 5.91 -0.32
C LEU A 220 2.40 6.98 -0.45
N TYR A 221 1.29 6.78 0.22
CA TYR A 221 0.21 7.76 0.38
C TYR A 221 0.06 8.11 1.85
N VAL A 222 -0.11 9.40 2.12
CA VAL A 222 -0.42 9.89 3.46
C VAL A 222 -1.93 9.83 3.67
N VAL A 223 -2.39 9.25 4.76
CA VAL A 223 -3.81 9.20 5.12
C VAL A 223 -4.07 9.88 6.47
N ASP A 224 -5.25 10.49 6.59
CA ASP A 224 -5.66 11.28 7.76
C ASP A 224 -6.36 10.45 8.86
N GLN A 225 -6.57 9.16 8.61
CA GLN A 225 -7.17 8.22 9.57
C GLN A 225 -6.52 6.83 9.45
N VAL A 226 -6.70 6.00 10.49
CA VAL A 226 -6.30 4.60 10.57
C VAL A 226 -7.49 3.69 10.36
#